data_720d470366aed691c7e2aee4934a15e0
#
_entry.id   720d470366aed691c7e2aee4934a15e0
#
_cell.length_a   1.000
_cell.length_b   1.000
_cell.length_c   1.000
_cell.angle_alpha   90.00
_cell.angle_beta   90.00
_cell.angle_gamma   90.00
#
_symmetry.space_group_name_H-M   'P 1'
#
loop_
_entity.id
_entity.type
_entity.pdbx_description
1 polymer ?
#
loop_
_entity_poly.entity_id
_entity_poly.type
_entity_poly.pdbx_seq_one_letter_code
_entity_poly.pdbx_strand_id
1 'polypeptide(L)'
;MNYNEFFKSNINELKIEGRYRIFADLEKLAGSFPKALNYTKDNVKEVTVWCSNDYLGMGQNKIVIEKMIEAINKVGAGSGGTRNISGTNHYHVLLERELCYLHRKESALLFNSGYLANQATLSTLGKYLPKCVIFSDEKNHASMIQGIKNSGSKKIIFKHNDIVDLEKKLSSINIDLPKVIVFESLYSMDGDFSPVREFVSLANKYNALTYLDEVHAVGIYGKRGAGVSEKQGVMDKIDIIQGTLAKAFGVMGGYIAGNKSIIDFVRSNASGFIFTTSLPPSIVAGAYTAIRYLKFSSVERLRQEKVVKKLKDLLKQEGIKFHDHGSHIIPVIIGDAKLCTKASQILLDEHDIYVQPINFPTVPVGTERLRLSPTPLHSDEMITKLVKALKIVFTDLNIKNAA
;
A
#
# COMPACT_ATOMS: atom_id res chain seq x y z
N MET A 1 -32.74 16.95 -16.48
CA MET A 1 -31.54 17.15 -15.62
C MET A 1 -30.43 17.71 -16.48
N ASN A 2 -29.82 18.85 -16.10
CA ASN A 2 -28.62 19.36 -16.76
C ASN A 2 -27.39 18.67 -16.11
N TYR A 3 -26.83 17.67 -16.79
CA TYR A 3 -25.70 16.89 -16.28
C TYR A 3 -24.47 17.75 -16.01
N ASN A 4 -24.18 18.75 -16.85
CA ASN A 4 -23.01 19.60 -16.69
C ASN A 4 -23.10 20.46 -15.41
N GLU A 5 -24.26 21.03 -15.15
CA GLU A 5 -24.52 21.79 -13.90
C GLU A 5 -24.44 20.89 -12.67
N PHE A 6 -25.00 19.68 -12.74
CA PHE A 6 -24.92 18.70 -11.65
C PHE A 6 -23.47 18.37 -11.30
N PHE A 7 -22.62 18.05 -12.29
CA PHE A 7 -21.21 17.73 -12.02
C PHE A 7 -20.42 18.95 -11.52
N LYS A 8 -20.67 20.15 -12.07
CA LYS A 8 -20.03 21.38 -11.59
C LYS A 8 -20.37 21.70 -10.13
N SER A 9 -21.65 21.54 -9.75
CA SER A 9 -22.10 21.76 -8.36
C SER A 9 -21.38 20.81 -7.40
N ASN A 10 -21.34 19.50 -7.71
CA ASN A 10 -20.66 18.51 -6.88
C ASN A 10 -19.15 18.79 -6.75
N ILE A 11 -18.50 19.21 -7.84
CA ILE A 11 -17.07 19.60 -7.79
C ILE A 11 -16.88 20.84 -6.92
N ASN A 12 -17.77 21.83 -7.00
CA ASN A 12 -17.69 23.02 -6.16
C ASN A 12 -17.88 22.70 -4.67
N GLU A 13 -18.76 21.79 -4.32
CA GLU A 13 -18.93 21.31 -2.95
C GLU A 13 -17.60 20.71 -2.42
N LEU A 14 -16.94 19.84 -3.19
CA LEU A 14 -15.64 19.30 -2.82
C LEU A 14 -14.57 20.38 -2.60
N LYS A 15 -14.61 21.47 -3.40
CA LYS A 15 -13.68 22.60 -3.25
C LYS A 15 -13.96 23.40 -1.96
N ILE A 16 -15.24 23.67 -1.68
CA ILE A 16 -15.68 24.39 -0.46
C ILE A 16 -15.29 23.62 0.81
N GLU A 17 -15.40 22.29 0.75
CA GLU A 17 -15.05 21.40 1.87
C GLU A 17 -13.53 21.14 2.00
N GLY A 18 -12.70 21.64 1.08
CA GLY A 18 -11.25 21.39 1.07
C GLY A 18 -10.85 19.96 0.70
N ARG A 19 -11.75 19.20 0.07
CA ARG A 19 -11.55 17.80 -0.33
C ARG A 19 -11.25 17.60 -1.82
N TYR A 20 -11.25 18.68 -2.59
CA TYR A 20 -10.91 18.63 -4.01
C TYR A 20 -9.44 18.25 -4.18
N ARG A 21 -9.18 17.20 -4.98
CA ARG A 21 -7.82 16.69 -5.16
C ARG A 21 -7.12 17.41 -6.30
N ILE A 22 -5.99 18.03 -5.98
CA ILE A 22 -5.08 18.63 -6.97
C ILE A 22 -3.85 17.73 -7.04
N PHE A 23 -3.41 17.43 -8.25
CA PHE A 23 -2.20 16.65 -8.50
C PHE A 23 -1.07 17.59 -8.88
N ALA A 24 0.08 17.49 -8.19
CA ALA A 24 1.28 18.16 -8.62
C ALA A 24 1.85 17.46 -9.86
N ASP A 25 2.33 18.25 -10.82
CA ASP A 25 3.02 17.74 -12.00
C ASP A 25 4.50 17.54 -11.66
N LEU A 26 4.86 16.30 -11.34
CA LEU A 26 6.19 15.95 -10.82
C LEU A 26 6.96 15.03 -11.75
N GLU A 27 8.13 15.46 -12.16
CA GLU A 27 9.13 14.63 -12.84
C GLU A 27 10.15 14.10 -11.84
N LYS A 28 10.13 12.79 -11.58
CA LYS A 28 11.08 12.11 -10.72
C LYS A 28 12.31 11.72 -11.51
N LEU A 29 13.44 12.33 -11.20
CA LEU A 29 14.69 12.11 -11.91
C LEU A 29 15.41 10.87 -11.38
N ALA A 30 15.79 9.94 -12.28
CA ALA A 30 16.60 8.78 -11.92
C ALA A 30 17.95 9.20 -11.32
N GLY A 31 18.27 8.63 -10.15
CA GLY A 31 19.51 8.97 -9.42
C GLY A 31 19.41 10.19 -8.48
N SER A 32 18.31 10.93 -8.51
CA SER A 32 18.09 12.12 -7.64
C SER A 32 16.98 11.96 -6.60
N PHE A 33 16.26 10.82 -6.59
CA PHE A 33 15.21 10.56 -5.62
C PHE A 33 15.73 10.68 -4.17
N PRO A 34 15.01 11.32 -3.23
CA PRO A 34 13.59 11.71 -3.29
C PRO A 34 13.29 13.10 -3.89
N LYS A 35 14.23 13.70 -4.59
CA LYS A 35 14.01 14.96 -5.31
C LYS A 35 13.22 14.72 -6.61
N ALA A 36 12.44 15.73 -6.98
CA ALA A 36 11.68 15.78 -8.22
C ALA A 36 11.60 17.22 -8.73
N LEU A 37 11.37 17.40 -10.02
CA LEU A 37 11.01 18.71 -10.57
C LEU A 37 9.49 18.87 -10.51
N ASN A 38 9.01 19.96 -9.94
CA ASN A 38 7.61 20.33 -9.90
C ASN A 38 7.35 21.38 -11.00
N TYR A 39 6.54 20.99 -11.96
CA TYR A 39 6.15 21.86 -13.09
C TYR A 39 4.89 22.64 -12.72
N THR A 40 4.98 23.95 -12.78
CA THR A 40 3.86 24.87 -12.71
C THR A 40 3.74 25.63 -14.02
N LYS A 41 2.67 26.40 -14.24
CA LYS A 41 2.48 27.16 -15.51
C LYS A 41 3.66 28.10 -15.80
N ASP A 42 4.26 28.66 -14.76
CA ASP A 42 5.23 29.76 -14.89
C ASP A 42 6.64 29.39 -14.45
N ASN A 43 6.84 28.21 -13.86
CA ASN A 43 8.12 27.86 -13.26
C ASN A 43 8.31 26.35 -13.09
N VAL A 44 9.58 25.93 -13.01
CA VAL A 44 10.00 24.57 -12.64
C VAL A 44 10.89 24.67 -11.41
N LYS A 45 10.50 24.00 -10.33
CA LYS A 45 11.24 23.99 -9.07
C LYS A 45 11.61 22.58 -8.64
N GLU A 46 12.81 22.41 -8.09
CA GLU A 46 13.19 21.16 -7.43
C GLU A 46 12.50 21.07 -6.05
N VAL A 47 11.83 19.96 -5.79
CA VAL A 47 11.13 19.68 -4.54
C VAL A 47 11.59 18.35 -3.94
N THR A 48 11.48 18.20 -2.61
CA THR A 48 11.71 16.94 -1.91
C THR A 48 10.39 16.24 -1.63
N VAL A 49 10.23 15.00 -2.11
CA VAL A 49 9.00 14.20 -1.98
C VAL A 49 9.01 13.39 -0.69
N TRP A 50 8.05 13.64 0.22
CA TRP A 50 7.93 12.97 1.51
C TRP A 50 6.76 11.99 1.64
N CYS A 51 5.96 11.84 0.59
CA CYS A 51 4.76 10.97 0.58
C CYS A 51 4.82 9.83 -0.45
N SER A 52 6.02 9.52 -0.97
CA SER A 52 6.17 8.42 -1.93
C SER A 52 5.91 7.07 -1.29
N ASN A 53 5.25 6.18 -2.03
CA ASN A 53 5.12 4.78 -1.65
C ASN A 53 6.31 3.91 -2.10
N ASP A 54 7.27 4.45 -2.84
CA ASP A 54 8.55 3.78 -3.12
C ASP A 54 9.43 3.85 -1.87
N TYR A 55 9.05 3.07 -0.85
CA TYR A 55 9.58 3.14 0.51
C TYR A 55 11.07 2.90 0.63
N LEU A 56 11.65 2.14 -0.29
CA LEU A 56 13.07 1.79 -0.31
C LEU A 56 13.84 2.41 -1.47
N GLY A 57 13.17 3.20 -2.33
CA GLY A 57 13.79 3.81 -3.50
C GLY A 57 14.14 2.81 -4.60
N MET A 58 13.48 1.65 -4.62
CA MET A 58 13.81 0.59 -5.59
C MET A 58 13.43 0.96 -7.02
N GLY A 59 12.46 1.85 -7.22
CA GLY A 59 12.14 2.41 -8.55
C GLY A 59 13.26 3.25 -9.16
N GLN A 60 14.24 3.64 -8.35
CA GLN A 60 15.42 4.39 -8.75
C GLN A 60 16.72 3.54 -8.70
N ASN A 61 16.59 2.27 -8.32
CA ASN A 61 17.72 1.38 -8.20
C ASN A 61 18.27 1.01 -9.59
N LYS A 62 19.56 1.28 -9.81
CA LYS A 62 20.24 1.07 -11.10
C LYS A 62 20.08 -0.37 -11.63
N ILE A 63 20.19 -1.37 -10.75
CA ILE A 63 20.06 -2.79 -11.11
C ILE A 63 18.66 -3.11 -11.64
N VAL A 64 17.62 -2.50 -11.02
CA VAL A 64 16.24 -2.66 -11.46
C VAL A 64 16.02 -2.01 -12.81
N ILE A 65 16.46 -0.76 -12.97
CA ILE A 65 16.35 -0.01 -14.24
C ILE A 65 17.04 -0.73 -15.38
N GLU A 66 18.30 -1.16 -15.20
CA GLU A 66 19.08 -1.88 -16.21
C GLU A 66 18.36 -3.18 -16.63
N LYS A 67 17.77 -3.91 -15.69
CA LYS A 67 17.04 -5.14 -16.02
C LYS A 67 15.75 -4.86 -16.80
N MET A 68 15.08 -3.75 -16.53
CA MET A 68 13.92 -3.32 -17.31
C MET A 68 14.32 -2.97 -18.75
N ILE A 69 15.42 -2.25 -18.94
CA ILE A 69 15.97 -1.90 -20.27
C ILE A 69 16.35 -3.17 -21.05
N GLU A 70 17.07 -4.10 -20.40
CA GLU A 70 17.40 -5.40 -20.98
C GLU A 70 16.15 -6.16 -21.45
N ALA A 71 15.11 -6.19 -20.62
CA ALA A 71 13.86 -6.87 -20.95
C ALA A 71 13.14 -6.22 -22.14
N ILE A 72 13.11 -4.87 -22.22
CA ILE A 72 12.53 -4.15 -23.37
C ILE A 72 13.29 -4.52 -24.66
N ASN A 73 14.61 -4.48 -24.63
CA ASN A 73 15.42 -4.81 -25.80
C ASN A 73 15.26 -6.27 -26.25
N LYS A 74 14.98 -7.18 -25.32
CA LYS A 74 14.89 -8.62 -25.61
C LYS A 74 13.50 -9.07 -26.08
N VAL A 75 12.44 -8.53 -25.48
CA VAL A 75 11.07 -9.06 -25.69
C VAL A 75 10.04 -7.98 -26.04
N GLY A 76 10.45 -6.72 -26.24
CA GLY A 76 9.59 -5.60 -26.61
C GLY A 76 8.88 -4.95 -25.41
N ALA A 77 8.06 -3.94 -25.70
CA ALA A 77 7.45 -3.05 -24.71
C ALA A 77 6.20 -3.62 -24.03
N GLY A 78 5.41 -4.43 -24.73
CA GLY A 78 4.10 -4.88 -24.30
C GLY A 78 3.98 -6.38 -24.11
N SER A 79 2.90 -6.81 -23.42
CA SER A 79 2.61 -8.23 -23.16
C SER A 79 1.84 -8.94 -24.29
N GLY A 80 1.18 -8.19 -25.17
CA GLY A 80 0.44 -8.74 -26.30
C GLY A 80 -0.96 -9.28 -25.99
N GLY A 81 -1.43 -9.20 -24.74
CA GLY A 81 -2.78 -9.66 -24.38
C GLY A 81 -2.95 -10.07 -22.92
N THR A 82 -4.08 -10.74 -22.65
CA THR A 82 -4.31 -11.37 -21.34
C THR A 82 -3.41 -12.60 -21.15
N ARG A 83 -3.23 -13.03 -19.91
CA ARG A 83 -2.41 -14.21 -19.58
C ARG A 83 -2.85 -15.46 -20.35
N ASN A 84 -4.13 -15.62 -20.60
CA ASN A 84 -4.71 -16.79 -21.25
C ASN A 84 -4.55 -16.78 -22.79
N ILE A 85 -4.46 -15.63 -23.42
CA ILE A 85 -4.38 -15.53 -24.89
C ILE A 85 -2.92 -15.63 -25.36
N SER A 86 -2.12 -14.61 -25.08
CA SER A 86 -0.69 -14.58 -25.46
C SER A 86 0.16 -13.75 -24.50
N GLY A 87 -0.45 -13.18 -23.48
CA GLY A 87 0.20 -12.25 -22.56
C GLY A 87 1.07 -12.92 -21.49
N THR A 88 1.18 -14.25 -21.44
CA THR A 88 2.11 -14.93 -20.55
C THR A 88 3.51 -14.92 -21.15
N ASN A 89 4.42 -14.17 -20.54
CA ASN A 89 5.84 -14.14 -20.87
C ASN A 89 6.62 -14.96 -19.82
N HIS A 90 7.82 -15.43 -20.16
CA HIS A 90 8.69 -16.16 -19.24
C HIS A 90 9.00 -15.37 -17.95
N TYR A 91 9.14 -14.05 -18.03
CA TYR A 91 9.34 -13.21 -16.85
C TYR A 91 8.19 -13.32 -15.84
N HIS A 92 6.93 -13.49 -16.27
CA HIS A 92 5.81 -13.74 -15.35
C HIS A 92 6.01 -15.05 -14.56
N VAL A 93 6.45 -16.10 -15.23
CA VAL A 93 6.70 -17.40 -14.59
C VAL A 93 7.84 -17.31 -13.57
N LEU A 94 8.90 -16.59 -13.92
CA LEU A 94 10.04 -16.36 -13.00
C LEU A 94 9.61 -15.56 -11.77
N LEU A 95 8.83 -14.52 -11.95
CA LEU A 95 8.37 -13.68 -10.84
C LEU A 95 7.40 -14.45 -9.93
N GLU A 96 6.45 -15.20 -10.48
CA GLU A 96 5.52 -16.02 -9.68
C GLU A 96 6.29 -17.05 -8.84
N ARG A 97 7.33 -17.70 -9.40
CA ARG A 97 8.23 -18.58 -8.63
C ARG A 97 8.96 -17.83 -7.53
N GLU A 98 9.49 -16.65 -7.83
CA GLU A 98 10.23 -15.86 -6.83
C GLU A 98 9.33 -15.45 -5.66
N LEU A 99 8.06 -15.11 -5.93
CA LEU A 99 7.05 -14.82 -4.92
C LEU A 99 6.73 -16.05 -4.07
N CYS A 100 6.64 -17.26 -4.69
CA CYS A 100 6.52 -18.51 -3.94
C CYS A 100 7.70 -18.70 -2.96
N TYR A 101 8.93 -18.47 -3.42
CA TYR A 101 10.12 -18.56 -2.55
C TYR A 101 10.12 -17.49 -1.44
N LEU A 102 9.73 -16.25 -1.77
CA LEU A 102 9.67 -15.17 -0.79
C LEU A 102 8.72 -15.52 0.36
N HIS A 103 7.50 -15.96 0.03
CA HIS A 103 6.43 -16.22 0.99
C HIS A 103 6.37 -17.68 1.47
N ARG A 104 7.25 -18.57 1.00
CA ARG A 104 7.20 -20.02 1.27
C ARG A 104 5.82 -20.60 1.00
N LYS A 105 5.24 -20.22 -0.15
CA LYS A 105 3.94 -20.73 -0.61
C LYS A 105 4.10 -21.60 -1.85
N GLU A 106 3.10 -22.44 -2.09
CA GLU A 106 3.11 -23.40 -3.21
C GLU A 106 2.93 -22.70 -4.56
N SER A 107 2.14 -21.64 -4.60
CA SER A 107 1.79 -20.94 -5.84
C SER A 107 1.63 -19.44 -5.60
N ALA A 108 1.82 -18.65 -6.65
CA ALA A 108 1.54 -17.22 -6.68
C ALA A 108 0.91 -16.83 -8.02
N LEU A 109 0.17 -15.74 -8.03
CA LEU A 109 -0.52 -15.20 -9.20
C LEU A 109 -0.36 -13.70 -9.28
N LEU A 110 0.07 -13.20 -10.44
CA LEU A 110 0.29 -11.77 -10.69
C LEU A 110 -0.98 -11.07 -11.17
N PHE A 111 -1.16 -9.83 -10.72
CA PHE A 111 -2.21 -8.89 -11.14
C PHE A 111 -1.60 -7.54 -11.50
N ASN A 112 -2.34 -6.71 -12.25
CA ASN A 112 -1.86 -5.40 -12.68
C ASN A 112 -1.71 -4.40 -11.51
N SER A 113 -2.35 -4.65 -10.39
CA SER A 113 -2.19 -3.83 -9.17
C SER A 113 -2.57 -4.63 -7.92
N GLY A 114 -2.11 -4.17 -6.75
CA GLY A 114 -2.58 -4.69 -5.46
C GLY A 114 -4.09 -4.48 -5.27
N TYR A 115 -4.63 -3.37 -5.79
CA TYR A 115 -6.07 -3.11 -5.78
C TYR A 115 -6.84 -4.23 -6.48
N LEU A 116 -6.45 -4.56 -7.71
CA LEU A 116 -7.09 -5.61 -8.52
C LEU A 116 -6.89 -7.00 -7.90
N ALA A 117 -5.73 -7.27 -7.30
CA ALA A 117 -5.47 -8.53 -6.61
C ALA A 117 -6.45 -8.75 -5.46
N ASN A 118 -6.67 -7.73 -4.60
CA ASN A 118 -7.65 -7.76 -3.52
C ASN A 118 -9.08 -7.94 -4.07
N GLN A 119 -9.47 -7.06 -4.99
CA GLN A 119 -10.82 -7.05 -5.53
C GLN A 119 -11.19 -8.37 -6.23
N ALA A 120 -10.33 -8.85 -7.11
CA ALA A 120 -10.57 -10.06 -7.88
C ALA A 120 -10.59 -11.33 -6.99
N THR A 121 -9.64 -11.43 -6.06
CA THR A 121 -9.54 -12.61 -5.19
C THR A 121 -10.71 -12.70 -4.22
N LEU A 122 -11.00 -11.61 -3.48
CA LEU A 122 -12.08 -11.61 -2.48
C LEU A 122 -13.46 -11.77 -3.12
N SER A 123 -13.69 -11.15 -4.29
CA SER A 123 -14.94 -11.35 -5.02
C SER A 123 -15.11 -12.80 -5.48
N THR A 124 -14.03 -13.43 -5.94
CA THR A 124 -14.06 -14.83 -6.39
C THR A 124 -14.30 -15.79 -5.22
N LEU A 125 -13.51 -15.65 -4.14
CA LEU A 125 -13.68 -16.53 -2.97
C LEU A 125 -15.10 -16.43 -2.39
N GLY A 126 -15.58 -15.23 -2.12
CA GLY A 126 -16.89 -15.06 -1.54
C GLY A 126 -18.03 -15.55 -2.45
N LYS A 127 -17.93 -15.31 -3.77
CA LYS A 127 -18.94 -15.75 -4.73
C LYS A 127 -19.07 -17.28 -4.81
N TYR A 128 -17.94 -17.99 -4.76
CA TYR A 128 -17.94 -19.44 -5.05
C TYR A 128 -17.92 -20.31 -3.80
N LEU A 129 -17.44 -19.84 -2.65
CA LEU A 129 -17.56 -20.59 -1.41
C LEU A 129 -19.02 -20.59 -0.93
N PRO A 130 -19.68 -21.76 -0.78
CA PRO A 130 -21.11 -21.81 -0.52
C PRO A 130 -21.47 -21.19 0.84
N LYS A 131 -22.36 -20.17 0.83
CA LYS A 131 -22.79 -19.45 2.03
C LYS A 131 -21.62 -18.82 2.84
N CYS A 132 -20.58 -18.42 2.15
CA CYS A 132 -19.38 -17.82 2.76
C CYS A 132 -19.71 -16.62 3.62
N VAL A 133 -19.08 -16.52 4.78
CA VAL A 133 -19.11 -15.33 5.65
C VAL A 133 -17.72 -14.70 5.68
N ILE A 134 -17.62 -13.44 5.30
CA ILE A 134 -16.36 -12.69 5.29
C ILE A 134 -16.31 -11.76 6.51
N PHE A 135 -15.31 -11.97 7.35
CA PHE A 135 -15.00 -11.12 8.50
C PHE A 135 -13.96 -10.10 8.08
N SER A 136 -14.31 -8.81 8.13
CA SER A 136 -13.45 -7.72 7.66
C SER A 136 -13.11 -6.78 8.80
N ASP A 137 -11.84 -6.46 8.98
CA ASP A 137 -11.43 -5.34 9.84
C ASP A 137 -12.09 -4.05 9.34
N GLU A 138 -12.54 -3.18 10.26
CA GLU A 138 -13.24 -1.94 9.91
C GLU A 138 -12.39 -0.93 9.16
N LYS A 139 -11.05 -1.01 9.28
CA LYS A 139 -10.10 -0.12 8.60
C LYS A 139 -9.47 -0.72 7.34
N ASN A 140 -9.95 -1.85 6.88
CA ASN A 140 -9.44 -2.48 5.66
C ASN A 140 -9.48 -1.52 4.46
N HIS A 141 -8.49 -1.64 3.60
CA HIS A 141 -8.35 -0.83 2.39
C HIS A 141 -9.57 -0.96 1.45
N ALA A 142 -9.89 0.13 0.75
CA ALA A 142 -11.04 0.21 -0.17
C ALA A 142 -11.10 -0.92 -1.21
N SER A 143 -9.96 -1.46 -1.64
CA SER A 143 -9.90 -2.59 -2.58
C SER A 143 -10.46 -3.88 -1.99
N MET A 144 -10.20 -4.15 -0.70
CA MET A 144 -10.76 -5.29 0.00
C MET A 144 -12.26 -5.11 0.22
N ILE A 145 -12.67 -3.91 0.67
CA ILE A 145 -14.09 -3.56 0.83
C ILE A 145 -14.85 -3.76 -0.50
N GLN A 146 -14.27 -3.30 -1.62
CA GLN A 146 -14.89 -3.45 -2.93
C GLN A 146 -14.94 -4.92 -3.38
N GLY A 147 -13.90 -5.71 -3.12
CA GLY A 147 -13.89 -7.14 -3.41
C GLY A 147 -14.96 -7.91 -2.63
N ILE A 148 -15.07 -7.62 -1.34
CA ILE A 148 -16.11 -8.17 -0.46
C ILE A 148 -17.51 -7.79 -0.94
N LYS A 149 -17.72 -6.52 -1.30
CA LYS A 149 -18.99 -6.04 -1.85
C LYS A 149 -19.36 -6.77 -3.15
N ASN A 150 -18.41 -6.93 -4.04
CA ASN A 150 -18.63 -7.60 -5.35
C ASN A 150 -18.88 -9.10 -5.21
N SER A 151 -18.47 -9.71 -4.11
CA SER A 151 -18.70 -11.15 -3.86
C SER A 151 -20.16 -11.50 -3.62
N GLY A 152 -20.97 -10.55 -3.12
CA GLY A 152 -22.33 -10.78 -2.68
C GLY A 152 -22.46 -11.59 -1.38
N SER A 153 -21.34 -11.98 -0.75
CA SER A 153 -21.32 -12.77 0.48
C SER A 153 -21.77 -11.97 1.70
N LYS A 154 -22.25 -12.68 2.71
CA LYS A 154 -22.47 -12.10 4.03
C LYS A 154 -21.15 -11.56 4.58
N LYS A 155 -21.13 -10.27 4.95
CA LYS A 155 -19.99 -9.64 5.59
C LYS A 155 -20.28 -9.32 7.05
N ILE A 156 -19.28 -9.48 7.89
CA ILE A 156 -19.30 -9.09 9.31
C ILE A 156 -18.05 -8.22 9.53
N ILE A 157 -18.27 -6.96 9.89
CA ILE A 157 -17.18 -6.02 10.19
C ILE A 157 -16.85 -6.16 11.66
N PHE A 158 -15.56 -6.36 11.99
CA PHE A 158 -15.08 -6.34 13.37
C PHE A 158 -14.27 -5.07 13.65
N LYS A 159 -14.20 -4.70 14.92
CA LYS A 159 -13.47 -3.52 15.37
C LYS A 159 -11.99 -3.66 15.07
N HIS A 160 -11.37 -2.57 14.70
CA HIS A 160 -9.99 -2.52 14.28
C HIS A 160 -9.02 -3.17 15.28
N ASN A 161 -8.30 -4.19 14.80
CA ASN A 161 -7.32 -4.97 15.58
C ASN A 161 -7.88 -5.59 16.89
N ASP A 162 -9.21 -5.69 17.04
CA ASP A 162 -9.87 -6.18 18.25
C ASP A 162 -10.11 -7.71 18.17
N ILE A 163 -9.24 -8.46 18.84
CA ILE A 163 -9.27 -9.92 18.89
C ILE A 163 -10.56 -10.41 19.58
N VAL A 164 -11.00 -9.71 20.62
CA VAL A 164 -12.18 -10.12 21.41
C VAL A 164 -13.46 -9.93 20.61
N ASP A 165 -13.58 -8.80 19.90
CA ASP A 165 -14.74 -8.54 19.03
C ASP A 165 -14.76 -9.52 17.85
N LEU A 166 -13.60 -9.82 17.24
CA LEU A 166 -13.50 -10.84 16.17
C LEU A 166 -13.93 -12.21 16.66
N GLU A 167 -13.41 -12.65 17.82
CA GLU A 167 -13.74 -13.96 18.39
C GLU A 167 -15.24 -14.08 18.71
N LYS A 168 -15.82 -13.07 19.34
CA LYS A 168 -17.27 -13.01 19.60
C LYS A 168 -18.10 -13.17 18.32
N LYS A 169 -17.67 -12.53 17.23
CA LYS A 169 -18.35 -12.60 15.93
C LYS A 169 -18.16 -13.96 15.25
N LEU A 170 -16.97 -14.53 15.32
CA LEU A 170 -16.68 -15.88 14.78
C LEU A 170 -17.51 -16.94 15.49
N SER A 171 -17.61 -16.89 16.83
CA SER A 171 -18.36 -17.87 17.64
C SER A 171 -19.87 -17.85 17.37
N SER A 172 -20.41 -16.76 16.81
CA SER A 172 -21.83 -16.66 16.44
C SER A 172 -22.19 -17.34 15.11
N ILE A 173 -21.19 -17.83 14.36
CA ILE A 173 -21.37 -18.45 13.06
C ILE A 173 -21.12 -19.96 13.17
N ASN A 174 -21.98 -20.77 12.55
CA ASN A 174 -21.81 -22.22 12.51
C ASN A 174 -20.39 -22.58 12.01
N ILE A 175 -19.73 -23.51 12.71
CA ILE A 175 -18.36 -23.93 12.44
C ILE A 175 -18.18 -24.52 11.03
N ASP A 176 -19.21 -25.14 10.47
CA ASP A 176 -19.19 -25.79 9.16
C ASP A 176 -19.33 -24.82 7.98
N LEU A 177 -19.73 -23.57 8.23
CA LEU A 177 -19.84 -22.57 7.19
C LEU A 177 -18.45 -22.05 6.80
N PRO A 178 -18.14 -21.90 5.49
CA PRO A 178 -16.93 -21.25 5.04
C PRO A 178 -16.80 -19.83 5.59
N LYS A 179 -15.64 -19.52 6.15
CA LYS A 179 -15.31 -18.23 6.73
C LYS A 179 -13.99 -17.72 6.16
N VAL A 180 -13.89 -16.44 5.90
CA VAL A 180 -12.63 -15.77 5.52
C VAL A 180 -12.42 -14.58 6.44
N ILE A 181 -11.28 -14.53 7.14
CA ILE A 181 -10.85 -13.37 7.94
C ILE A 181 -9.95 -12.53 7.07
N VAL A 182 -10.32 -11.27 6.84
CA VAL A 182 -9.67 -10.33 5.93
C VAL A 182 -9.12 -9.15 6.71
N PHE A 183 -7.80 -8.92 6.66
CA PHE A 183 -7.12 -7.88 7.41
C PHE A 183 -5.80 -7.48 6.75
N GLU A 184 -5.29 -6.27 7.09
CA GLU A 184 -3.95 -5.82 6.71
C GLU A 184 -2.94 -6.15 7.82
N SER A 185 -1.71 -6.38 7.47
CA SER A 185 -0.63 -6.56 8.47
C SER A 185 -0.12 -5.24 9.02
N LEU A 186 -0.16 -4.20 8.17
CA LEU A 186 0.22 -2.82 8.46
C LEU A 186 -0.75 -1.88 7.75
N TYR A 187 -1.51 -1.12 8.52
CA TYR A 187 -2.53 -0.22 8.00
C TYR A 187 -1.94 1.07 7.44
N SER A 188 -2.39 1.43 6.24
CA SER A 188 -1.78 2.46 5.40
C SER A 188 -1.83 3.88 5.96
N MET A 189 -2.88 4.20 6.70
CA MET A 189 -3.15 5.58 7.15
C MET A 189 -2.71 5.84 8.58
N ASP A 190 -2.79 4.83 9.44
CA ASP A 190 -2.42 4.93 10.85
C ASP A 190 -0.99 4.44 11.12
N GLY A 191 -0.48 3.56 10.27
CA GLY A 191 0.86 2.99 10.42
C GLY A 191 0.97 1.98 11.57
N ASP A 192 -0.14 1.41 11.99
CA ASP A 192 -0.19 0.42 13.07
C ASP A 192 -0.20 -1.01 12.53
N PHE A 193 0.28 -1.92 13.37
CA PHE A 193 0.41 -3.33 13.05
C PHE A 193 -0.76 -4.15 13.58
N SER A 194 -1.20 -5.11 12.80
CA SER A 194 -2.16 -6.11 13.24
C SER A 194 -1.54 -7.16 14.18
N PRO A 195 -2.33 -7.71 15.09
CA PRO A 195 -1.99 -8.90 15.87
C PRO A 195 -2.14 -10.17 15.01
N VAL A 196 -1.26 -10.32 13.98
CA VAL A 196 -1.38 -11.38 12.95
C VAL A 196 -1.38 -12.77 13.56
N ARG A 197 -0.58 -13.00 14.59
CA ARG A 197 -0.47 -14.29 15.28
C ARG A 197 -1.80 -14.69 15.93
N GLU A 198 -2.44 -13.74 16.57
CA GLU A 198 -3.72 -13.94 17.26
C GLU A 198 -4.84 -14.18 16.26
N PHE A 199 -4.87 -13.44 15.14
CA PHE A 199 -5.84 -13.66 14.06
C PHE A 199 -5.68 -15.05 13.43
N VAL A 200 -4.46 -15.52 13.21
CA VAL A 200 -4.18 -16.89 12.75
C VAL A 200 -4.70 -17.93 13.77
N SER A 201 -4.49 -17.67 15.07
CA SER A 201 -4.97 -18.59 16.12
C SER A 201 -6.50 -18.69 16.12
N LEU A 202 -7.20 -17.57 15.96
CA LEU A 202 -8.66 -17.56 15.83
C LEU A 202 -9.13 -18.24 14.52
N ALA A 203 -8.43 -17.99 13.41
CA ALA A 203 -8.75 -18.65 12.15
C ALA A 203 -8.72 -20.19 12.29
N ASN A 204 -7.65 -20.72 12.90
CA ASN A 204 -7.55 -22.16 13.18
C ASN A 204 -8.66 -22.66 14.10
N LYS A 205 -8.94 -21.92 15.19
CA LYS A 205 -9.98 -22.31 16.18
C LYS A 205 -11.37 -22.38 15.55
N TYR A 206 -11.69 -21.50 14.63
CA TYR A 206 -13.02 -21.38 14.02
C TYR A 206 -13.11 -21.88 12.60
N ASN A 207 -12.11 -22.63 12.12
CA ASN A 207 -12.03 -23.19 10.76
C ASN A 207 -12.29 -22.11 9.68
N ALA A 208 -11.53 -21.01 9.74
CA ALA A 208 -11.62 -19.90 8.82
C ALA A 208 -10.34 -19.78 7.98
N LEU A 209 -10.47 -19.40 6.71
CA LEU A 209 -9.33 -18.99 5.88
C LEU A 209 -8.82 -17.60 6.31
N THR A 210 -7.53 -17.40 6.24
CA THR A 210 -6.88 -16.11 6.45
C THR A 210 -6.54 -15.47 5.11
N TYR A 211 -6.98 -14.21 4.92
CA TYR A 211 -6.59 -13.34 3.81
C TYR A 211 -5.85 -12.14 4.37
N LEU A 212 -4.52 -12.14 4.21
CA LEU A 212 -3.64 -11.12 4.76
C LEU A 212 -3.12 -10.20 3.65
N ASP A 213 -3.41 -8.91 3.76
CA ASP A 213 -2.80 -7.87 2.93
C ASP A 213 -1.49 -7.39 3.58
N GLU A 214 -0.37 -7.66 2.90
CA GLU A 214 0.98 -7.25 3.30
C GLU A 214 1.52 -6.07 2.47
N VAL A 215 0.67 -5.37 1.74
CA VAL A 215 1.03 -4.34 0.74
C VAL A 215 1.96 -3.26 1.30
N HIS A 216 1.80 -2.86 2.55
CA HIS A 216 2.63 -1.86 3.22
C HIS A 216 3.85 -2.47 3.94
N ALA A 217 3.97 -3.78 3.99
CA ALA A 217 4.98 -4.48 4.78
C ALA A 217 5.99 -5.30 3.96
N VAL A 218 5.58 -5.83 2.79
CA VAL A 218 6.49 -6.56 1.90
C VAL A 218 7.64 -5.67 1.43
N GLY A 219 8.82 -6.24 1.33
CA GLY A 219 10.08 -5.54 1.03
C GLY A 219 10.74 -4.92 2.27
N ILE A 220 9.97 -4.62 3.34
CA ILE A 220 10.44 -3.86 4.51
C ILE A 220 10.63 -4.76 5.73
N TYR A 221 9.58 -5.48 6.12
CA TYR A 221 9.58 -6.27 7.36
C TYR A 221 9.91 -7.73 7.13
N GLY A 222 10.46 -8.37 8.17
CA GLY A 222 10.94 -9.74 8.11
C GLY A 222 12.37 -9.86 7.60
N LYS A 223 13.01 -10.98 7.86
CA LYS A 223 14.43 -11.23 7.51
C LYS A 223 14.68 -11.11 6.00
N ARG A 224 13.74 -11.61 5.20
CA ARG A 224 13.82 -11.60 3.73
C ARG A 224 12.98 -10.51 3.08
N GLY A 225 12.28 -9.69 3.90
CA GLY A 225 11.31 -8.73 3.42
C GLY A 225 9.97 -9.35 2.98
N ALA A 226 9.59 -10.48 3.56
CA ALA A 226 8.33 -11.13 3.21
C ALA A 226 7.11 -10.57 3.96
N GLY A 227 7.32 -9.61 4.87
CA GLY A 227 6.26 -8.89 5.56
C GLY A 227 6.21 -9.10 7.05
N VAL A 228 5.13 -8.64 7.69
CA VAL A 228 4.90 -8.75 9.15
C VAL A 228 4.65 -10.20 9.55
N SER A 229 3.99 -10.98 8.73
CA SER A 229 3.76 -12.40 9.00
C SER A 229 5.08 -13.19 9.10
N GLU A 230 6.10 -12.85 8.29
CA GLU A 230 7.47 -13.37 8.45
C GLU A 230 8.09 -12.88 9.77
N LYS A 231 7.99 -11.58 10.05
CA LYS A 231 8.52 -10.97 11.29
C LYS A 231 7.93 -11.62 12.54
N GLN A 232 6.64 -11.96 12.51
CA GLN A 232 5.94 -12.62 13.62
C GLN A 232 6.09 -14.17 13.62
N GLY A 233 6.71 -14.76 12.60
CA GLY A 233 6.93 -16.22 12.53
C GLY A 233 5.67 -17.04 12.28
N VAL A 234 4.66 -16.46 11.59
CA VAL A 234 3.38 -17.12 11.31
C VAL A 234 3.04 -17.19 9.82
N MET A 235 3.94 -16.76 8.95
CA MET A 235 3.72 -16.66 7.51
C MET A 235 3.26 -17.99 6.88
N ASP A 236 3.81 -19.10 7.33
CA ASP A 236 3.47 -20.44 6.82
C ASP A 236 2.01 -20.82 7.14
N LYS A 237 1.41 -20.21 8.17
CA LYS A 237 0.03 -20.47 8.63
C LYS A 237 -1.02 -19.56 7.98
N ILE A 238 -0.63 -18.58 7.17
CA ILE A 238 -1.55 -17.73 6.39
C ILE A 238 -1.96 -18.47 5.13
N ASP A 239 -3.25 -18.53 4.81
CA ASP A 239 -3.74 -19.23 3.61
C ASP A 239 -3.45 -18.42 2.34
N ILE A 240 -3.74 -17.11 2.36
CA ILE A 240 -3.52 -16.21 1.23
C ILE A 240 -2.82 -14.95 1.71
N ILE A 241 -1.64 -14.71 1.16
CA ILE A 241 -0.89 -13.47 1.32
C ILE A 241 -1.07 -12.64 0.05
N GLN A 242 -1.55 -11.43 0.20
CA GLN A 242 -1.61 -10.46 -0.88
C GLN A 242 -0.50 -9.42 -0.69
N GLY A 243 0.11 -9.01 -1.80
CA GLY A 243 1.16 -8.00 -1.79
C GLY A 243 1.15 -7.13 -3.04
N THR A 244 2.03 -6.12 -3.04
CA THR A 244 2.19 -5.21 -4.18
C THR A 244 3.64 -5.13 -4.63
N LEU A 245 3.80 -4.89 -5.93
CA LEU A 245 5.09 -4.58 -6.55
C LEU A 245 5.33 -3.06 -6.65
N ALA A 246 4.30 -2.26 -6.33
CA ALA A 246 4.27 -0.80 -6.58
C ALA A 246 4.73 0.05 -5.39
N LYS A 247 5.18 -0.57 -4.28
CA LYS A 247 5.65 0.17 -3.10
C LYS A 247 7.13 -0.12 -2.84
N ALA A 248 7.46 -0.88 -1.81
CA ALA A 248 8.87 -1.14 -1.48
C ALA A 248 9.69 -1.79 -2.62
N PHE A 249 9.04 -2.50 -3.54
CA PHE A 249 9.71 -3.05 -4.74
C PHE A 249 9.84 -2.05 -5.90
N GLY A 250 9.23 -0.87 -5.81
CA GLY A 250 9.49 0.29 -6.66
C GLY A 250 8.95 0.25 -8.10
N VAL A 251 8.18 -0.76 -8.49
CA VAL A 251 7.66 -0.89 -9.86
C VAL A 251 6.13 -0.81 -9.94
N MET A 252 5.46 -1.72 -10.61
CA MET A 252 4.00 -1.76 -10.72
C MET A 252 3.51 -3.19 -10.63
N GLY A 253 2.31 -3.39 -10.09
CA GLY A 253 1.62 -4.68 -10.04
C GLY A 253 1.19 -5.07 -8.63
N GLY A 254 0.47 -6.19 -8.57
CA GLY A 254 0.09 -6.86 -7.34
C GLY A 254 0.16 -8.36 -7.51
N TYR A 255 -0.01 -9.08 -6.43
CA TYR A 255 0.00 -10.53 -6.45
C TYR A 255 -0.74 -11.12 -5.26
N ILE A 256 -1.09 -12.40 -5.38
CA ILE A 256 -1.44 -13.26 -4.26
C ILE A 256 -0.49 -14.44 -4.22
N ALA A 257 -0.23 -14.96 -3.03
CA ALA A 257 0.55 -16.19 -2.82
C ALA A 257 -0.16 -17.06 -1.78
N GLY A 258 -0.21 -18.37 -2.01
CA GLY A 258 -0.94 -19.29 -1.14
C GLY A 258 -0.81 -20.75 -1.56
N ASN A 259 -1.73 -21.57 -1.06
CA ASN A 259 -1.87 -22.95 -1.47
C ASN A 259 -2.20 -23.04 -2.97
N LYS A 260 -1.66 -24.04 -3.67
CA LYS A 260 -1.80 -24.22 -5.11
C LYS A 260 -3.26 -24.30 -5.56
N SER A 261 -4.09 -25.06 -4.86
CA SER A 261 -5.50 -25.21 -5.22
C SER A 261 -6.29 -23.90 -5.12
N ILE A 262 -6.03 -23.07 -4.12
CA ILE A 262 -6.67 -21.75 -3.96
C ILE A 262 -6.23 -20.82 -5.09
N ILE A 263 -4.92 -20.77 -5.37
CA ILE A 263 -4.37 -19.89 -6.41
C ILE A 263 -4.86 -20.30 -7.80
N ASP A 264 -4.88 -21.60 -8.11
CA ASP A 264 -5.41 -22.12 -9.37
C ASP A 264 -6.92 -21.87 -9.51
N PHE A 265 -7.67 -21.95 -8.41
CA PHE A 265 -9.08 -21.63 -8.39
C PHE A 265 -9.32 -20.14 -8.72
N VAL A 266 -8.60 -19.23 -8.09
CA VAL A 266 -8.67 -17.79 -8.37
C VAL A 266 -8.25 -17.51 -9.82
N ARG A 267 -7.14 -18.09 -10.28
CA ARG A 267 -6.66 -17.96 -11.67
C ARG A 267 -7.72 -18.34 -12.70
N SER A 268 -8.50 -19.39 -12.41
CA SER A 268 -9.48 -19.95 -13.34
C SER A 268 -10.84 -19.26 -13.29
N ASN A 269 -11.17 -18.52 -12.22
CA ASN A 269 -12.52 -17.98 -12.01
C ASN A 269 -12.55 -16.45 -11.83
N ALA A 270 -11.43 -15.81 -11.53
CA ALA A 270 -11.40 -14.36 -11.30
C ALA A 270 -11.46 -13.57 -12.62
N SER A 271 -12.60 -12.96 -12.93
CA SER A 271 -12.78 -12.15 -14.14
C SER A 271 -11.76 -11.03 -14.29
N GLY A 272 -11.39 -10.37 -13.17
CA GLY A 272 -10.37 -9.32 -13.14
C GLY A 272 -8.96 -9.82 -13.48
N PHE A 273 -8.70 -11.12 -13.42
CA PHE A 273 -7.48 -11.75 -13.92
C PHE A 273 -7.64 -12.20 -15.38
N ILE A 274 -8.70 -12.94 -15.67
CA ILE A 274 -8.91 -13.61 -16.97
C ILE A 274 -9.00 -12.59 -18.12
N PHE A 275 -9.72 -11.48 -17.92
CA PHE A 275 -10.06 -10.52 -18.97
C PHE A 275 -9.18 -9.25 -18.97
N THR A 276 -8.12 -9.24 -18.16
CA THR A 276 -7.21 -8.07 -18.08
C THR A 276 -5.90 -8.37 -18.82
N THR A 277 -5.45 -7.42 -19.64
CA THR A 277 -4.10 -7.46 -20.26
C THR A 277 -3.05 -7.63 -19.18
N SER A 278 -2.10 -8.51 -19.37
CA SER A 278 -1.04 -8.77 -18.38
C SER A 278 -0.02 -7.64 -18.28
N LEU A 279 0.72 -7.62 -17.18
CA LEU A 279 1.81 -6.67 -16.98
C LEU A 279 2.85 -6.74 -18.12
N PRO A 280 3.40 -5.60 -18.58
CA PRO A 280 4.52 -5.61 -19.52
C PRO A 280 5.71 -6.41 -18.99
N PRO A 281 6.41 -7.20 -19.83
CA PRO A 281 7.54 -8.01 -19.40
C PRO A 281 8.67 -7.22 -18.73
N SER A 282 8.89 -5.98 -19.13
CA SER A 282 9.89 -5.09 -18.51
C SER A 282 9.56 -4.78 -17.04
N ILE A 283 8.30 -4.48 -16.75
CA ILE A 283 7.82 -4.26 -15.37
C ILE A 283 8.01 -5.52 -14.53
N VAL A 284 7.67 -6.67 -15.09
CA VAL A 284 7.81 -7.97 -14.41
C VAL A 284 9.27 -8.32 -14.14
N ALA A 285 10.16 -8.03 -15.10
CA ALA A 285 11.62 -8.22 -14.95
C ALA A 285 12.19 -7.30 -13.86
N GLY A 286 11.76 -6.03 -13.82
CA GLY A 286 12.12 -5.10 -12.76
C GLY A 286 11.68 -5.58 -11.39
N ALA A 287 10.42 -6.01 -11.24
CA ALA A 287 9.88 -6.54 -10.00
C ALA A 287 10.62 -7.80 -9.52
N TYR A 288 10.88 -8.74 -10.43
CA TYR A 288 11.67 -9.93 -10.14
C TYR A 288 13.05 -9.56 -9.58
N THR A 289 13.71 -8.59 -10.20
CA THR A 289 15.02 -8.12 -9.78
C THR A 289 14.99 -7.43 -8.43
N ALA A 290 14.02 -6.53 -8.20
CA ALA A 290 13.84 -5.84 -6.93
C ALA A 290 13.59 -6.81 -5.76
N ILE A 291 12.72 -7.80 -5.94
CA ILE A 291 12.45 -8.83 -4.93
C ILE A 291 13.71 -9.64 -4.62
N ARG A 292 14.42 -10.12 -5.65
CA ARG A 292 15.64 -10.88 -5.44
C ARG A 292 16.70 -10.06 -4.72
N TYR A 293 16.88 -8.82 -5.12
CA TYR A 293 17.83 -7.91 -4.47
C TYR A 293 17.49 -7.74 -2.98
N LEU A 294 16.27 -7.32 -2.66
CA LEU A 294 15.84 -7.06 -1.27
C LEU A 294 15.77 -8.33 -0.42
N LYS A 295 15.58 -9.50 -1.01
CA LYS A 295 15.59 -10.76 -0.28
C LYS A 295 16.96 -11.06 0.34
N PHE A 296 18.05 -10.62 -0.28
CA PHE A 296 19.41 -10.84 0.19
C PHE A 296 20.07 -9.58 0.77
N SER A 297 19.63 -8.37 0.37
CA SER A 297 20.10 -7.11 0.94
C SER A 297 19.23 -6.65 2.10
N SER A 298 19.85 -6.21 3.19
CA SER A 298 19.20 -5.49 4.28
C SER A 298 19.59 -4.01 4.32
N VAL A 299 20.44 -3.57 3.41
CA VAL A 299 21.05 -2.22 3.44
C VAL A 299 19.97 -1.12 3.40
N GLU A 300 19.02 -1.23 2.48
CA GLU A 300 17.96 -0.26 2.29
C GLU A 300 17.02 -0.21 3.50
N ARG A 301 16.67 -1.37 4.04
CA ARG A 301 15.82 -1.49 5.24
C ARG A 301 16.47 -0.86 6.46
N LEU A 302 17.75 -1.17 6.71
CA LEU A 302 18.51 -0.62 7.84
C LEU A 302 18.72 0.89 7.72
N ARG A 303 18.96 1.39 6.50
CA ARG A 303 19.04 2.84 6.24
C ARG A 303 17.69 3.51 6.46
N GLN A 304 16.60 2.94 5.96
CA GLN A 304 15.25 3.46 6.18
C GLN A 304 14.93 3.54 7.68
N GLU A 305 15.21 2.48 8.44
CA GLU A 305 14.98 2.44 9.89
C GLU A 305 15.71 3.59 10.61
N LYS A 306 16.97 3.88 10.24
CA LYS A 306 17.73 5.02 10.78
C LYS A 306 17.08 6.36 10.44
N VAL A 307 16.65 6.55 9.19
CA VAL A 307 15.97 7.77 8.74
C VAL A 307 14.64 7.96 9.45
N VAL A 308 13.83 6.89 9.56
CA VAL A 308 12.56 6.89 10.30
C VAL A 308 12.77 7.28 11.75
N LYS A 309 13.73 6.66 12.42
CA LYS A 309 14.04 6.97 13.83
C LYS A 309 14.44 8.44 13.99
N LYS A 310 15.39 8.92 13.18
CA LYS A 310 15.86 10.31 13.24
C LYS A 310 14.72 11.31 13.04
N LEU A 311 13.86 11.07 12.04
CA LEU A 311 12.73 11.95 11.79
C LEU A 311 11.76 11.98 12.98
N LYS A 312 11.41 10.80 13.55
CA LYS A 312 10.54 10.71 14.72
C LYS A 312 11.13 11.42 15.95
N ASP A 313 12.44 11.26 16.18
CA ASP A 313 13.13 11.91 17.30
C ASP A 313 13.10 13.43 17.16
N LEU A 314 13.36 13.98 15.96
CA LEU A 314 13.30 15.42 15.70
C LEU A 314 11.86 15.97 15.77
N LEU A 315 10.86 15.25 15.27
CA LEU A 315 9.45 15.65 15.42
C LEU A 315 9.05 15.75 16.89
N LYS A 316 9.47 14.79 17.72
CA LYS A 316 9.24 14.82 19.18
C LYS A 316 9.95 16.00 19.85
N GLN A 317 11.23 16.28 19.51
CA GLN A 317 12.01 17.40 20.05
C GLN A 317 11.36 18.76 19.73
N GLU A 318 10.79 18.92 18.55
CA GLU A 318 10.11 20.15 18.13
C GLU A 318 8.63 20.20 18.55
N GLY A 319 8.14 19.22 19.29
CA GLY A 319 6.78 19.18 19.81
C GLY A 319 5.71 18.92 18.73
N ILE A 320 6.09 18.41 17.55
CA ILE A 320 5.16 18.07 16.48
C ILE A 320 4.59 16.68 16.75
N LYS A 321 3.29 16.63 17.01
CA LYS A 321 2.60 15.36 17.33
C LYS A 321 2.33 14.53 16.07
N PHE A 322 2.57 13.24 16.20
CA PHE A 322 2.28 12.24 15.18
C PHE A 322 1.91 10.92 15.85
N HIS A 323 1.20 10.05 15.13
CA HIS A 323 0.94 8.71 15.63
C HIS A 323 2.20 7.85 15.47
N ASP A 324 2.71 7.29 16.58
CA ASP A 324 3.90 6.42 16.60
C ASP A 324 3.52 4.99 16.96
N HIS A 325 3.25 4.19 15.95
CA HIS A 325 2.96 2.76 16.10
C HIS A 325 4.18 1.86 15.76
N GLY A 326 5.38 2.44 15.75
CA GLY A 326 6.61 1.69 15.49
C GLY A 326 6.89 1.35 14.03
N SER A 327 6.07 1.80 13.09
CA SER A 327 6.29 1.56 11.66
C SER A 327 7.05 2.69 10.97
N HIS A 328 7.33 2.48 9.67
CA HIS A 328 7.95 3.50 8.80
C HIS A 328 6.98 4.57 8.30
N ILE A 329 5.67 4.39 8.53
CA ILE A 329 4.63 5.36 8.19
C ILE A 329 4.45 6.31 9.36
N ILE A 330 4.54 7.62 9.11
CA ILE A 330 4.49 8.65 10.15
C ILE A 330 3.32 9.60 9.84
N PRO A 331 2.13 9.36 10.43
CA PRO A 331 0.98 10.24 10.26
C PRO A 331 1.08 11.45 11.19
N VAL A 332 1.28 12.64 10.63
CA VAL A 332 1.26 13.92 11.34
C VAL A 332 -0.15 14.48 11.29
N ILE A 333 -0.87 14.45 12.41
CA ILE A 333 -2.29 14.76 12.48
C ILE A 333 -2.51 16.28 12.46
N ILE A 334 -3.45 16.73 11.63
CA ILE A 334 -3.87 18.14 11.54
C ILE A 334 -5.32 18.28 12.00
N GLY A 335 -6.22 17.34 11.65
CA GLY A 335 -7.59 17.26 12.15
C GLY A 335 -8.59 18.21 11.47
N ASP A 336 -8.20 18.87 10.38
CA ASP A 336 -9.07 19.72 9.57
C ASP A 336 -8.66 19.66 8.09
N ALA A 337 -9.61 19.47 7.18
CA ALA A 337 -9.33 19.28 5.76
C ALA A 337 -8.75 20.53 5.07
N LYS A 338 -9.25 21.72 5.44
CA LYS A 338 -8.79 22.98 4.86
C LYS A 338 -7.39 23.31 5.35
N LEU A 339 -7.15 23.16 6.64
CA LEU A 339 -5.82 23.37 7.24
C LEU A 339 -4.81 22.37 6.69
N CYS A 340 -5.20 21.09 6.52
CA CYS A 340 -4.34 20.06 5.97
C CYS A 340 -3.94 20.36 4.51
N THR A 341 -4.90 20.79 3.70
CA THR A 341 -4.66 21.22 2.32
C THR A 341 -3.77 22.47 2.27
N LYS A 342 -4.04 23.46 3.12
CA LYS A 342 -3.25 24.70 3.19
C LYS A 342 -1.82 24.44 3.68
N ALA A 343 -1.64 23.60 4.68
CA ALA A 343 -0.32 23.20 5.16
C ALA A 343 0.51 22.52 4.08
N SER A 344 -0.10 21.58 3.35
CA SER A 344 0.55 20.92 2.20
C SER A 344 0.95 21.92 1.11
N GLN A 345 0.10 22.90 0.81
CA GLN A 345 0.37 23.93 -0.21
C GLN A 345 1.54 24.83 0.20
N ILE A 346 1.55 25.33 1.45
CA ILE A 346 2.65 26.19 1.96
C ILE A 346 3.98 25.41 1.95
N LEU A 347 3.97 24.14 2.38
CA LEU A 347 5.16 23.28 2.32
C LEU A 347 5.71 23.16 0.90
N LEU A 348 4.83 23.07 -0.11
CA LEU A 348 5.22 22.96 -1.51
C LEU A 348 5.74 24.30 -2.06
N ASP A 349 5.00 25.37 -1.85
CA ASP A 349 5.27 26.66 -2.51
C ASP A 349 6.44 27.43 -1.89
N GLU A 350 6.58 27.39 -0.55
CA GLU A 350 7.53 28.21 0.20
C GLU A 350 8.75 27.42 0.71
N HIS A 351 8.60 26.09 0.86
CA HIS A 351 9.68 25.25 1.43
C HIS A 351 10.23 24.17 0.48
N ASP A 352 9.68 24.06 -0.75
CA ASP A 352 10.06 23.03 -1.74
C ASP A 352 9.89 21.59 -1.18
N ILE A 353 8.84 21.37 -0.38
CA ILE A 353 8.53 20.09 0.25
C ILE A 353 7.19 19.59 -0.27
N TYR A 354 7.19 18.47 -0.95
CA TYR A 354 5.96 17.84 -1.43
C TYR A 354 5.49 16.73 -0.49
N VAL A 355 4.33 16.98 0.14
CA VAL A 355 3.59 15.98 0.91
C VAL A 355 2.10 16.17 0.65
N GLN A 356 1.41 15.10 0.23
CA GLN A 356 -0.01 15.15 -0.12
C GLN A 356 -0.89 15.19 1.14
N PRO A 357 -1.91 16.07 1.22
CA PRO A 357 -2.88 16.04 2.30
C PRO A 357 -3.75 14.79 2.20
N ILE A 358 -4.01 14.14 3.32
CA ILE A 358 -4.89 12.98 3.42
C ILE A 358 -6.17 13.41 4.15
N ASN A 359 -7.25 13.55 3.38
CA ASN A 359 -8.55 14.02 3.85
C ASN A 359 -9.63 12.93 3.63
N PHE A 360 -10.84 13.17 4.14
CA PHE A 360 -12.00 12.32 3.85
C PHE A 360 -12.19 12.17 2.31
N PRO A 361 -12.56 11.00 1.78
CA PRO A 361 -12.97 9.78 2.48
C PRO A 361 -11.82 8.81 2.82
N THR A 362 -10.56 9.20 2.63
CA THR A 362 -9.40 8.33 2.90
C THR A 362 -9.20 8.09 4.40
N VAL A 363 -9.50 9.12 5.21
CA VAL A 363 -9.52 9.07 6.67
C VAL A 363 -10.81 9.70 7.18
N PRO A 364 -11.28 9.38 8.40
CA PRO A 364 -12.45 10.04 9.00
C PRO A 364 -12.26 11.55 9.16
N VAL A 365 -13.37 12.31 9.08
CA VAL A 365 -13.37 13.76 9.38
C VAL A 365 -12.85 13.99 10.80
N GLY A 366 -12.01 15.02 10.98
CA GLY A 366 -11.34 15.32 12.24
C GLY A 366 -10.03 14.56 12.47
N THR A 367 -9.62 13.73 11.50
CA THR A 367 -8.38 12.95 11.56
C THR A 367 -7.48 13.16 10.34
N GLU A 368 -7.71 14.25 9.62
CA GLU A 368 -6.92 14.64 8.46
C GLU A 368 -5.46 14.82 8.82
N ARG A 369 -4.57 14.43 7.92
CA ARG A 369 -3.14 14.31 8.22
C ARG A 369 -2.23 14.52 7.02
N LEU A 370 -0.99 14.86 7.31
CA LEU A 370 0.13 14.69 6.39
C LEU A 370 0.78 13.33 6.69
N ARG A 371 0.79 12.42 5.71
CA ARG A 371 1.38 11.10 5.85
C ARG A 371 2.80 11.10 5.32
N LEU A 372 3.77 11.11 6.22
CA LEU A 372 5.19 11.06 5.86
C LEU A 372 5.64 9.62 5.65
N SER A 373 6.38 9.40 4.57
CA SER A 373 6.95 8.10 4.20
C SER A 373 8.45 8.27 3.90
N PRO A 374 9.29 8.36 4.95
CA PRO A 374 10.72 8.52 4.76
C PRO A 374 11.34 7.28 4.09
N THR A 375 12.29 7.54 3.20
CA THR A 375 13.02 6.53 2.44
C THR A 375 14.49 6.53 2.84
N PRO A 376 15.28 5.47 2.53
CA PRO A 376 16.71 5.43 2.83
C PRO A 376 17.54 6.51 2.12
N LEU A 377 16.93 7.26 1.18
CA LEU A 377 17.59 8.29 0.37
C LEU A 377 17.34 9.72 0.88
N HIS A 378 16.52 9.89 1.91
CA HIS A 378 16.40 11.19 2.59
C HIS A 378 17.64 11.46 3.45
N SER A 379 18.32 12.58 3.16
CA SER A 379 19.50 12.99 3.92
C SER A 379 19.10 13.66 5.26
N ASP A 380 20.09 13.83 6.13
CA ASP A 380 19.93 14.51 7.41
C ASP A 380 19.51 15.98 7.26
N GLU A 381 19.99 16.64 6.21
CA GLU A 381 19.62 18.02 5.85
C GLU A 381 18.15 18.08 5.42
N MET A 382 17.69 17.12 4.60
CA MET A 382 16.29 17.04 4.18
C MET A 382 15.35 16.83 5.39
N ILE A 383 15.74 15.97 6.34
CA ILE A 383 14.96 15.73 7.56
C ILE A 383 14.88 17.01 8.38
N THR A 384 16.00 17.71 8.58
CA THR A 384 16.06 18.95 9.34
C THR A 384 15.23 20.05 8.66
N LYS A 385 15.31 20.17 7.31
CA LYS A 385 14.51 21.11 6.52
C LYS A 385 13.01 20.84 6.70
N LEU A 386 12.57 19.58 6.60
CA LEU A 386 11.17 19.19 6.78
C LEU A 386 10.65 19.60 8.17
N VAL A 387 11.38 19.23 9.23
CA VAL A 387 10.91 19.48 10.61
C VAL A 387 10.82 20.97 10.90
N LYS A 388 11.79 21.78 10.46
CA LYS A 388 11.75 23.24 10.57
C LYS A 388 10.55 23.83 9.80
N ALA A 389 10.33 23.40 8.57
CA ALA A 389 9.19 23.85 7.76
C ALA A 389 7.84 23.50 8.40
N LEU A 390 7.69 22.27 8.90
CA LEU A 390 6.47 21.86 9.63
C LEU A 390 6.23 22.74 10.86
N LYS A 391 7.27 23.08 11.63
CA LYS A 391 7.14 23.97 12.80
C LYS A 391 6.64 25.36 12.42
N ILE A 392 7.21 25.95 11.36
CA ILE A 392 6.79 27.26 10.84
C ILE A 392 5.31 27.18 10.41
N VAL A 393 4.98 26.25 9.52
CA VAL A 393 3.62 26.09 8.98
C VAL A 393 2.58 25.85 10.08
N PHE A 394 2.92 25.05 11.11
CA PHE A 394 2.02 24.78 12.23
C PHE A 394 1.79 26.01 13.08
N THR A 395 2.82 26.84 13.28
CA THR A 395 2.71 28.11 13.99
C THR A 395 1.85 29.11 13.22
N ASP A 396 2.13 29.31 11.93
CA ASP A 396 1.44 30.28 11.07
C ASP A 396 -0.05 29.96 10.88
N LEU A 397 -0.37 28.67 10.81
CA LEU A 397 -1.75 28.20 10.68
C LEU A 397 -2.46 27.98 12.02
N ASN A 398 -1.83 28.26 13.15
CA ASN A 398 -2.36 27.98 14.49
C ASN A 398 -2.84 26.52 14.62
N ILE A 399 -2.14 25.58 13.99
CA ILE A 399 -2.45 24.17 14.12
C ILE A 399 -2.09 23.76 15.54
N LYS A 400 -3.13 23.59 16.36
CA LYS A 400 -2.97 23.04 17.70
C LYS A 400 -2.48 21.61 17.56
N ASN A 401 -1.34 21.30 18.14
CA ASN A 401 -0.91 19.92 18.26
C ASN A 401 -2.03 19.17 19.00
N ALA A 402 -2.91 18.49 18.24
CA ALA A 402 -4.02 17.75 18.81
C ALA A 402 -3.51 16.72 19.83
N ALA A 403 -4.19 16.62 20.95
CA ALA A 403 -3.81 15.79 22.08
C ALA A 403 -3.90 14.30 21.75
#